data_76d75d564086a3a96b6213820f0917a2
#
_entry.id   76d75d564086a3a96b6213820f0917a2
#
_cell.length_a   1.000
_cell.length_b   1.000
_cell.length_c   1.000
_cell.angle_alpha   90.00
_cell.angle_beta   90.00
_cell.angle_gamma   90.00
#
_symmetry.space_group_name_H-M   'P 1'
#
loop_
_entity.id
_entity.type
_entity.pdbx_description
1 polymer ?
#
loop_
_entity_poly.entity_id
_entity_poly.type
_entity_poly.pdbx_seq_one_letter_code
_entity_poly.pdbx_strand_id
1 'polypeptide(L)'
;MRRNAAQWPEKTAFSTLDGRTLGFGTFDRRVNQCNHVMQALGLRPGARVAVLSRNRVEVVQAFGLTKSGLVVVPLNWRIAPAEVVKILRHCAPDALIVDAHGQKLVEPLRGQLPEGLQLLSFDAAQSGWRLLADLMDSAPEDEDPSWQAATQEIACIVYTSGTTGTPKGAALTHDGLLDNARTAAADMLGLDPTDQVMAVMPLFHVGGMWYHLFPCFAAGCSILLLSDFDAGVVLRELQDRRITNVHLVPTMIAALLDHPDAAHADLGAVRMLFYAASSMPPQLLRRAMERFPSCGFAQGYGATETGVLTVLGPEDHRRARDSANESLLASCGRPFSQREMRVVDDEGRPLPIGAVGEIQVRSAGRMRGYWQDAQATDRVLHDGWLRTGDLGRRDDDGYYYIVDRRNDMIVTGGENVYPNEVEAALFADPDVQEASVFGLPDPHWVEKVAAAIVLRPGAACDPQALLQRLRTRLAPYKCPKTIFLTDALPKNPVGKVLRKALRERYEGEPR
;
A
#
# COMPACT_ATOMS: atom_id res chain seq x y z
N MET A 1 14.04 2.42 -16.51
CA MET A 1 13.49 2.73 -17.84
C MET A 1 14.61 2.70 -18.89
N ARG A 2 15.52 3.67 -18.95
CA ARG A 2 16.64 3.76 -19.96
C ARG A 2 17.36 2.43 -20.18
N ARG A 3 17.82 1.78 -19.09
CA ARG A 3 18.54 0.50 -19.21
C ARG A 3 17.71 -0.58 -19.92
N ASN A 4 16.44 -0.74 -19.54
CA ASN A 4 15.59 -1.77 -20.14
C ASN A 4 15.25 -1.46 -21.60
N ALA A 5 15.01 -0.17 -21.94
CA ALA A 5 14.81 0.28 -23.31
C ALA A 5 16.03 0.02 -24.19
N ALA A 6 17.25 0.23 -23.67
CA ALA A 6 18.49 -0.05 -24.39
C ALA A 6 18.76 -1.55 -24.51
N GLN A 7 18.49 -2.33 -23.48
CA GLN A 7 18.81 -3.76 -23.43
C GLN A 7 17.75 -4.64 -24.12
N TRP A 8 16.47 -4.27 -24.01
CA TRP A 8 15.34 -5.07 -24.51
C TRP A 8 14.24 -4.17 -25.14
N PRO A 9 14.53 -3.41 -26.21
CA PRO A 9 13.60 -2.42 -26.76
C PRO A 9 12.26 -3.03 -27.16
N GLU A 10 12.27 -4.22 -27.76
CA GLU A 10 11.08 -4.90 -28.29
C GLU A 10 10.38 -5.79 -27.24
N LYS A 11 11.01 -6.04 -26.10
CA LYS A 11 10.39 -6.83 -25.05
C LYS A 11 9.18 -6.08 -24.47
N THR A 12 8.06 -6.79 -24.32
CA THR A 12 6.87 -6.24 -23.70
C THR A 12 7.16 -5.74 -22.28
N ALA A 13 6.98 -4.45 -22.05
CA ALA A 13 7.01 -3.85 -20.71
C ALA A 13 5.65 -3.94 -20.05
N PHE A 14 4.59 -3.60 -20.81
CA PHE A 14 3.20 -3.61 -20.34
C PHE A 14 2.28 -4.34 -21.29
N SER A 15 1.29 -5.02 -20.71
CA SER A 15 0.09 -5.49 -21.38
C SER A 15 -1.16 -5.09 -20.58
N THR A 16 -2.30 -4.97 -21.25
CA THR A 16 -3.59 -4.63 -20.65
C THR A 16 -4.64 -5.67 -21.01
N LEU A 17 -5.80 -5.64 -20.35
CA LEU A 17 -6.88 -6.62 -20.58
C LEU A 17 -7.49 -6.55 -21.98
N ASP A 18 -7.48 -5.37 -22.61
CA ASP A 18 -7.93 -5.17 -23.99
C ASP A 18 -6.92 -5.66 -25.05
N GLY A 19 -5.83 -6.29 -24.61
CA GLY A 19 -4.82 -6.87 -25.48
C GLY A 19 -3.76 -5.90 -26.00
N ARG A 20 -3.80 -4.63 -25.63
CA ARG A 20 -2.70 -3.69 -25.97
C ARG A 20 -1.42 -4.11 -25.31
N THR A 21 -0.32 -3.99 -26.03
CA THR A 21 1.03 -4.22 -25.53
C THR A 21 1.93 -3.03 -25.83
N LEU A 22 2.90 -2.79 -24.96
CA LEU A 22 3.88 -1.73 -25.10
C LEU A 22 5.27 -2.26 -24.74
N GLY A 23 6.21 -2.20 -25.69
CA GLY A 23 7.60 -2.57 -25.47
C GLY A 23 8.37 -1.53 -24.66
N PHE A 24 9.49 -1.94 -24.05
CA PHE A 24 10.32 -1.04 -23.23
C PHE A 24 10.84 0.16 -24.02
N GLY A 25 11.24 -0.04 -25.28
CA GLY A 25 11.71 1.06 -26.15
C GLY A 25 10.62 2.09 -26.42
N THR A 26 9.44 1.64 -26.83
CA THR A 26 8.30 2.54 -27.07
C THR A 26 7.84 3.22 -25.78
N PHE A 27 7.85 2.50 -24.65
CA PHE A 27 7.53 3.09 -23.35
C PHE A 27 8.49 4.23 -23.00
N ASP A 28 9.80 4.05 -23.17
CA ASP A 28 10.80 5.07 -22.85
C ASP A 28 10.66 6.30 -23.77
N ARG A 29 10.43 6.11 -25.09
CA ARG A 29 10.14 7.21 -26.02
C ARG A 29 8.90 8.01 -25.59
N ARG A 30 7.80 7.34 -25.23
CA ARG A 30 6.58 8.02 -24.75
C ARG A 30 6.83 8.80 -23.45
N VAL A 31 7.66 8.28 -22.54
CA VAL A 31 8.09 9.00 -21.34
C VAL A 31 8.87 10.28 -21.73
N ASN A 32 9.76 10.20 -22.70
CA ASN A 32 10.52 11.36 -23.18
C ASN A 32 9.61 12.42 -23.79
N GLN A 33 8.67 12.01 -24.66
CA GLN A 33 7.64 12.91 -25.23
C GLN A 33 6.84 13.60 -24.12
N CYS A 34 6.42 12.87 -23.08
CA CYS A 34 5.71 13.44 -21.94
C CYS A 34 6.55 14.48 -21.19
N ASN A 35 7.85 14.23 -21.01
CA ASN A 35 8.78 15.20 -20.42
C ASN A 35 8.91 16.47 -21.27
N HIS A 36 9.06 16.35 -22.60
CA HIS A 36 9.10 17.51 -23.52
C HIS A 36 7.81 18.32 -23.48
N VAL A 37 6.65 17.66 -23.37
CA VAL A 37 5.37 18.36 -23.18
C VAL A 37 5.41 19.21 -21.91
N MET A 38 5.88 18.67 -20.78
CA MET A 38 5.96 19.44 -19.54
C MET A 38 6.92 20.64 -19.67
N GLN A 39 8.04 20.46 -20.36
CA GLN A 39 8.96 21.59 -20.68
C GLN A 39 8.26 22.67 -21.49
N ALA A 40 7.57 22.29 -22.58
CA ALA A 40 6.85 23.21 -23.44
C ALA A 40 5.71 23.95 -22.70
N LEU A 41 5.17 23.36 -21.65
CA LEU A 41 4.21 23.98 -20.74
C LEU A 41 4.86 24.94 -19.71
N GLY A 42 6.18 25.09 -19.75
CA GLY A 42 6.92 25.99 -18.86
C GLY A 42 7.33 25.41 -17.51
N LEU A 43 7.07 24.11 -17.27
CA LEU A 43 7.52 23.47 -16.03
C LEU A 43 9.05 23.45 -15.97
N ARG A 44 9.61 23.31 -14.79
CA ARG A 44 11.05 23.24 -14.53
C ARG A 44 11.35 22.10 -13.56
N PRO A 45 12.59 21.58 -13.48
CA PRO A 45 12.97 20.64 -12.41
C PRO A 45 12.51 21.12 -11.03
N GLY A 46 11.94 20.23 -10.24
CA GLY A 46 11.28 20.53 -8.97
C GLY A 46 9.79 20.91 -9.08
N ALA A 47 9.28 21.19 -10.29
CA ALA A 47 7.84 21.40 -10.50
C ALA A 47 7.04 20.12 -10.23
N ARG A 48 5.85 20.27 -9.67
CA ARG A 48 5.00 19.17 -9.23
C ARG A 48 3.93 18.87 -10.26
N VAL A 49 3.81 17.61 -10.62
CA VAL A 49 2.77 17.10 -11.52
C VAL A 49 1.84 16.17 -10.73
N ALA A 50 0.63 16.62 -10.47
CA ALA A 50 -0.39 15.81 -9.84
C ALA A 50 -1.05 14.87 -10.87
N VAL A 51 -1.31 13.62 -10.47
CA VAL A 51 -1.94 12.61 -11.33
C VAL A 51 -3.14 12.02 -10.59
N LEU A 52 -4.34 12.22 -11.13
CA LEU A 52 -5.61 11.74 -10.58
C LEU A 52 -6.27 10.80 -11.57
N SER A 53 -6.00 9.51 -11.45
CA SER A 53 -6.44 8.50 -12.41
C SER A 53 -6.48 7.11 -11.80
N ARG A 54 -7.30 6.23 -12.37
CA ARG A 54 -7.20 4.79 -12.16
C ARG A 54 -5.88 4.26 -12.75
N ASN A 55 -5.57 2.98 -12.43
CA ASN A 55 -4.39 2.34 -13.00
C ASN A 55 -4.49 2.26 -14.52
N ARG A 56 -3.47 2.76 -15.22
CA ARG A 56 -3.31 2.71 -16.66
C ARG A 56 -1.84 2.94 -17.03
N VAL A 57 -1.43 2.55 -18.24
CA VAL A 57 -0.03 2.65 -18.67
C VAL A 57 0.44 4.10 -18.68
N GLU A 58 -0.44 5.04 -19.04
CA GLU A 58 -0.14 6.47 -19.07
C GLU A 58 0.16 7.06 -17.67
N VAL A 59 -0.41 6.50 -16.61
CA VAL A 59 -0.02 6.84 -15.23
C VAL A 59 1.43 6.40 -14.96
N VAL A 60 1.82 5.22 -15.48
CA VAL A 60 3.20 4.76 -15.34
C VAL A 60 4.16 5.64 -16.13
N GLN A 61 3.75 6.12 -17.33
CA GLN A 61 4.52 7.12 -18.10
C GLN A 61 4.68 8.42 -17.31
N ALA A 62 3.63 8.87 -16.61
CA ALA A 62 3.70 10.05 -15.75
C ALA A 62 4.72 9.89 -14.59
N PHE A 63 4.89 8.69 -14.01
CA PHE A 63 6.01 8.44 -13.09
C PHE A 63 7.39 8.62 -13.76
N GLY A 64 7.47 8.43 -15.08
CA GLY A 64 8.67 8.70 -15.85
C GLY A 64 9.08 10.16 -15.92
N LEU A 65 8.21 11.10 -15.57
CA LEU A 65 8.51 12.54 -15.45
C LEU A 65 9.62 12.81 -14.42
N THR A 66 9.78 11.92 -13.47
CA THR A 66 10.87 11.99 -12.49
C THR A 66 12.26 11.90 -13.12
N LYS A 67 12.42 11.33 -14.35
CA LYS A 67 13.70 11.32 -15.07
C LYS A 67 14.29 12.73 -15.25
N SER A 68 13.43 13.72 -15.41
CA SER A 68 13.75 15.10 -15.71
C SER A 68 13.68 16.02 -14.46
N GLY A 69 13.67 15.42 -13.26
CA GLY A 69 13.61 16.17 -12.01
C GLY A 69 12.25 16.76 -11.68
N LEU A 70 11.18 16.35 -12.38
CA LEU A 70 9.81 16.70 -11.99
C LEU A 70 9.35 15.83 -10.83
N VAL A 71 8.49 16.38 -9.97
CA VAL A 71 7.98 15.68 -8.79
C VAL A 71 6.57 15.17 -9.08
N VAL A 72 6.36 13.86 -9.05
CA VAL A 72 5.03 13.26 -9.28
C VAL A 72 4.25 13.17 -7.98
N VAL A 73 3.01 13.63 -8.00
CA VAL A 73 2.07 13.58 -6.87
C VAL A 73 0.89 12.69 -7.26
N PRO A 74 0.97 11.37 -7.02
CA PRO A 74 -0.13 10.47 -7.33
C PRO A 74 -1.27 10.69 -6.34
N LEU A 75 -2.47 10.94 -6.85
CA LEU A 75 -3.65 11.24 -6.06
C LEU A 75 -4.60 10.05 -5.99
N ASN A 76 -5.15 9.82 -4.82
CA ASN A 76 -6.16 8.81 -4.62
C ASN A 76 -7.51 9.24 -5.26
N TRP A 77 -7.93 8.57 -6.31
CA TRP A 77 -9.17 8.87 -7.04
C TRP A 77 -10.45 8.41 -6.33
N ARG A 78 -10.31 7.71 -5.18
CA ARG A 78 -11.43 7.18 -4.38
C ARG A 78 -11.84 8.10 -3.23
N ILE A 79 -11.10 9.20 -2.97
CA ILE A 79 -11.43 10.16 -1.91
C ILE A 79 -12.44 11.20 -2.39
N ALA A 80 -13.05 11.91 -1.43
CA ALA A 80 -14.03 12.94 -1.74
C ALA A 80 -13.42 14.10 -2.54
N PRO A 81 -14.17 14.74 -3.46
CA PRO A 81 -13.67 15.86 -4.27
C PRO A 81 -13.05 16.99 -3.44
N ALA A 82 -13.64 17.32 -2.28
CA ALA A 82 -13.11 18.33 -1.39
C ALA A 82 -11.75 17.98 -0.77
N GLU A 83 -11.48 16.68 -0.55
CA GLU A 83 -10.17 16.23 -0.08
C GLU A 83 -9.11 16.31 -1.18
N VAL A 84 -9.48 15.98 -2.43
CA VAL A 84 -8.60 16.17 -3.60
C VAL A 84 -8.17 17.64 -3.69
N VAL A 85 -9.12 18.58 -3.59
CA VAL A 85 -8.81 20.03 -3.65
C VAL A 85 -7.90 20.45 -2.49
N LYS A 86 -8.13 19.94 -1.27
CA LYS A 86 -7.22 20.22 -0.14
C LYS A 86 -5.79 19.76 -0.43
N ILE A 87 -5.64 18.55 -0.98
CA ILE A 87 -4.33 18.02 -1.34
C ILE A 87 -3.69 18.88 -2.45
N LEU A 88 -4.44 19.22 -3.50
CA LEU A 88 -3.96 20.06 -4.60
C LEU A 88 -3.51 21.44 -4.11
N ARG A 89 -4.25 22.06 -3.18
CA ARG A 89 -3.83 23.33 -2.56
C ARG A 89 -2.57 23.20 -1.72
N HIS A 90 -2.42 22.09 -1.02
CA HIS A 90 -1.25 21.84 -0.17
C HIS A 90 0.01 21.51 -0.99
N CYS A 91 -0.08 20.64 -2.01
CA CYS A 91 1.08 20.33 -2.85
C CYS A 91 1.34 21.42 -3.90
N ALA A 92 0.36 22.30 -4.18
CA ALA A 92 0.45 23.38 -5.17
C ALA A 92 1.11 22.90 -6.48
N PRO A 93 0.49 21.97 -7.24
CA PRO A 93 1.10 21.41 -8.43
C PRO A 93 1.08 22.44 -9.57
N ASP A 94 2.05 22.30 -10.48
CA ASP A 94 2.16 23.12 -11.69
C ASP A 94 1.30 22.54 -12.83
N ALA A 95 1.06 21.21 -12.80
CA ALA A 95 0.16 20.51 -13.72
C ALA A 95 -0.68 19.47 -12.99
N LEU A 96 -1.90 19.24 -13.50
CA LEU A 96 -2.80 18.17 -13.09
C LEU A 96 -3.18 17.34 -14.31
N ILE A 97 -2.88 16.05 -14.28
CA ILE A 97 -3.23 15.08 -15.32
C ILE A 97 -4.32 14.17 -14.76
N VAL A 98 -5.42 13.99 -15.51
CA VAL A 98 -6.56 13.20 -15.06
C VAL A 98 -7.03 12.21 -16.13
N ASP A 99 -7.69 11.12 -15.70
CA ASP A 99 -8.57 10.35 -16.56
C ASP A 99 -10.00 10.93 -16.56
N ALA A 100 -10.91 10.37 -17.35
CA ALA A 100 -12.29 10.82 -17.43
C ALA A 100 -13.01 10.78 -16.08
N HIS A 101 -12.65 9.83 -15.17
CA HIS A 101 -13.19 9.77 -13.83
C HIS A 101 -12.66 10.92 -12.96
N GLY A 102 -11.35 11.12 -12.95
CA GLY A 102 -10.70 12.21 -12.22
C GLY A 102 -11.18 13.57 -12.69
N GLN A 103 -11.40 13.75 -14.01
CA GLN A 103 -11.97 14.98 -14.56
C GLN A 103 -13.36 15.26 -14.00
N LYS A 104 -14.27 14.28 -14.02
CA LYS A 104 -15.62 14.41 -13.44
C LYS A 104 -15.58 14.75 -11.95
N LEU A 105 -14.59 14.25 -11.23
CA LEU A 105 -14.43 14.46 -9.79
C LEU A 105 -14.05 15.91 -9.48
N VAL A 106 -13.16 16.53 -10.27
CA VAL A 106 -12.62 17.87 -9.97
C VAL A 106 -13.32 19.00 -10.72
N GLU A 107 -13.98 18.72 -11.83
CA GLU A 107 -14.64 19.73 -12.67
C GLU A 107 -15.65 20.60 -11.89
N PRO A 108 -16.52 20.05 -10.99
CA PRO A 108 -17.44 20.88 -10.19
C PRO A 108 -16.73 21.84 -9.24
N LEU A 109 -15.44 21.60 -8.94
CA LEU A 109 -14.62 22.37 -8.01
C LEU A 109 -13.53 23.17 -8.74
N ARG A 110 -13.63 23.33 -10.08
CA ARG A 110 -12.61 24.00 -10.90
C ARG A 110 -12.19 25.37 -10.36
N GLY A 111 -13.13 26.19 -9.92
CA GLY A 111 -12.87 27.49 -9.33
C GLY A 111 -12.13 27.46 -7.98
N GLN A 112 -11.94 26.28 -7.41
CA GLN A 112 -11.20 26.08 -6.17
C GLN A 112 -9.79 25.49 -6.41
N LEU A 113 -9.45 25.15 -7.64
CA LEU A 113 -8.12 24.65 -8.01
C LEU A 113 -7.09 25.79 -7.90
N PRO A 114 -5.80 25.45 -7.71
CA PRO A 114 -4.73 26.46 -7.75
C PRO A 114 -4.73 27.27 -9.04
N GLU A 115 -4.42 28.57 -8.94
CA GLU A 115 -4.30 29.43 -10.13
C GLU A 115 -3.08 29.01 -10.98
N GLY A 116 -3.20 29.18 -12.32
CA GLY A 116 -2.12 28.87 -13.26
C GLY A 116 -1.89 27.36 -13.49
N LEU A 117 -2.69 26.50 -12.86
CA LEU A 117 -2.57 25.04 -12.99
C LEU A 117 -2.81 24.59 -14.44
N GLN A 118 -1.83 23.89 -15.04
CA GLN A 118 -1.97 23.28 -16.36
C GLN A 118 -2.89 22.05 -16.24
N LEU A 119 -4.02 22.05 -16.96
CA LEU A 119 -5.02 20.98 -16.91
C LEU A 119 -4.88 20.07 -18.13
N LEU A 120 -4.53 18.81 -17.89
CA LEU A 120 -4.27 17.79 -18.90
C LEU A 120 -5.18 16.57 -18.68
N SER A 121 -5.64 15.97 -19.77
CA SER A 121 -6.46 14.76 -19.73
C SER A 121 -5.78 13.62 -20.48
N PHE A 122 -5.93 12.39 -19.98
CA PHE A 122 -5.55 11.17 -20.69
C PHE A 122 -6.57 10.75 -21.76
N ASP A 123 -7.86 11.13 -21.59
CA ASP A 123 -8.96 10.52 -22.35
C ASP A 123 -9.60 11.47 -23.37
N ALA A 124 -9.88 12.71 -23.00
CA ALA A 124 -10.56 13.66 -23.88
C ALA A 124 -10.25 15.12 -23.58
N ALA A 125 -10.10 15.90 -24.62
CA ALA A 125 -10.10 17.36 -24.52
C ALA A 125 -11.53 17.85 -24.27
N GLN A 126 -11.73 18.55 -23.15
CA GLN A 126 -12.95 19.29 -22.85
C GLN A 126 -12.59 20.75 -22.61
N SER A 127 -13.57 21.64 -22.51
CA SER A 127 -13.31 23.06 -22.30
C SER A 127 -12.29 23.30 -21.17
N GLY A 128 -11.13 23.85 -21.51
CA GLY A 128 -10.01 24.15 -20.61
C GLY A 128 -9.13 22.96 -20.19
N TRP A 129 -9.37 21.75 -20.72
CA TRP A 129 -8.48 20.60 -20.60
C TRP A 129 -7.82 20.32 -21.95
N ARG A 130 -6.53 20.01 -21.93
CA ARG A 130 -5.80 19.61 -23.14
C ARG A 130 -5.56 18.10 -23.12
N LEU A 131 -5.74 17.46 -24.27
CA LEU A 131 -5.44 16.03 -24.40
C LEU A 131 -3.92 15.83 -24.42
N LEU A 132 -3.40 15.07 -23.46
CA LEU A 132 -1.96 14.85 -23.33
C LEU A 132 -1.39 14.10 -24.53
N ALA A 133 -2.13 13.14 -25.11
CA ALA A 133 -1.71 12.38 -26.28
C ALA A 133 -1.44 13.28 -27.48
N ASP A 134 -2.33 14.25 -27.77
CA ASP A 134 -2.16 15.18 -28.91
C ASP A 134 -0.89 16.03 -28.76
N LEU A 135 -0.57 16.43 -27.53
CA LEU A 135 0.64 17.19 -27.25
C LEU A 135 1.90 16.31 -27.38
N MET A 136 1.81 15.05 -26.99
CA MET A 136 2.92 14.10 -27.08
C MET A 136 3.24 13.71 -28.52
N ASP A 137 2.24 13.59 -29.41
CA ASP A 137 2.44 13.11 -30.78
C ASP A 137 3.36 14.03 -31.64
N SER A 138 3.47 15.30 -31.24
CA SER A 138 4.39 16.26 -31.89
C SER A 138 5.68 16.50 -31.10
N ALA A 139 5.84 15.89 -29.94
CA ALA A 139 6.98 16.08 -29.07
C ALA A 139 8.16 15.16 -29.43
N PRO A 140 9.43 15.60 -29.21
CA PRO A 140 10.61 14.75 -29.43
C PRO A 140 10.57 13.45 -28.61
N GLU A 141 11.04 12.36 -29.23
CA GLU A 141 11.13 11.04 -28.60
C GLU A 141 12.44 10.83 -27.82
N ASP A 142 13.47 11.60 -28.13
CA ASP A 142 14.76 11.52 -27.47
C ASP A 142 14.74 12.20 -26.10
N GLU A 143 15.58 11.73 -25.20
CA GLU A 143 15.74 12.33 -23.88
C GLU A 143 16.51 13.67 -23.97
N ASP A 144 16.03 14.69 -23.26
CA ASP A 144 16.77 15.94 -23.11
C ASP A 144 17.89 15.76 -22.05
N PRO A 145 19.17 15.77 -22.44
CA PRO A 145 20.26 15.56 -21.52
C PRO A 145 20.46 16.74 -20.53
N SER A 146 19.87 17.90 -20.79
CA SER A 146 19.93 19.05 -19.90
C SER A 146 18.98 18.94 -18.70
N TRP A 147 18.00 18.02 -18.78
CA TRP A 147 17.03 17.76 -17.73
C TRP A 147 17.30 16.41 -17.08
N GLN A 148 18.12 16.41 -16.03
CA GLN A 148 18.43 15.21 -15.25
C GLN A 148 18.19 15.48 -13.77
N ALA A 149 17.51 14.53 -13.12
CA ALA A 149 17.29 14.58 -11.69
C ALA A 149 18.56 14.25 -10.91
N ALA A 150 18.84 15.00 -9.84
CA ALA A 150 19.82 14.59 -8.85
C ALA A 150 19.22 13.50 -7.94
N THR A 151 20.04 12.54 -7.51
CA THR A 151 19.55 11.35 -6.79
C THR A 151 18.93 11.67 -5.44
N GLN A 152 19.36 12.75 -4.80
CA GLN A 152 18.84 13.23 -3.52
C GLN A 152 17.58 14.10 -3.64
N GLU A 153 17.17 14.46 -4.87
CA GLU A 153 15.97 15.24 -5.07
C GLU A 153 14.69 14.43 -4.82
N ILE A 154 13.61 15.15 -4.53
CA ILE A 154 12.30 14.52 -4.36
C ILE A 154 11.78 14.07 -5.72
N ALA A 155 11.43 12.79 -5.82
CA ALA A 155 10.84 12.21 -7.01
C ALA A 155 9.30 12.14 -6.91
N CYS A 156 8.79 11.79 -5.72
CA CYS A 156 7.35 11.66 -5.48
C CYS A 156 6.95 12.28 -4.15
N ILE A 157 5.72 12.81 -4.09
CA ILE A 157 5.04 13.16 -2.84
C ILE A 157 3.79 12.28 -2.74
N VAL A 158 3.80 11.35 -1.81
CA VAL A 158 2.69 10.40 -1.62
C VAL A 158 1.89 10.78 -0.37
N TYR A 159 0.61 11.09 -0.56
CA TYR A 159 -0.25 11.49 0.54
C TYR A 159 -0.76 10.28 1.32
N THR A 160 -0.63 10.36 2.65
CA THR A 160 -1.16 9.37 3.59
C THR A 160 -2.34 9.95 4.36
N SER A 161 -3.31 9.09 4.73
CA SER A 161 -4.39 9.48 5.63
C SER A 161 -3.80 9.68 7.04
N GLY A 162 -3.45 10.92 7.38
CA GLY A 162 -2.92 11.22 8.71
C GLY A 162 -3.92 10.84 9.81
N THR A 163 -3.42 10.35 10.95
CA THR A 163 -4.22 10.07 12.15
C THR A 163 -4.99 11.28 12.67
N THR A 164 -4.55 12.49 12.31
CA THR A 164 -5.17 13.77 12.65
C THR A 164 -6.28 14.22 11.68
N GLY A 165 -6.58 13.44 10.63
CA GLY A 165 -7.59 13.77 9.63
C GLY A 165 -7.13 14.75 8.52
N THR A 166 -5.93 15.32 8.61
CA THR A 166 -5.33 16.10 7.53
C THR A 166 -4.32 15.23 6.80
N PRO A 167 -4.46 15.04 5.48
CA PRO A 167 -3.50 14.26 4.70
C PRO A 167 -2.10 14.87 4.77
N LYS A 168 -1.08 14.02 4.98
CA LYS A 168 0.34 14.42 4.97
C LYS A 168 1.02 13.87 3.74
N GLY A 169 1.80 14.70 3.06
CA GLY A 169 2.57 14.28 1.88
C GLY A 169 3.97 13.80 2.28
N ALA A 170 4.22 12.50 2.23
CA ALA A 170 5.56 11.95 2.41
C ALA A 170 6.42 12.22 1.17
N ALA A 171 7.53 12.93 1.34
CA ALA A 171 8.45 13.29 0.25
C ALA A 171 9.50 12.17 0.07
N LEU A 172 9.43 11.49 -1.08
CA LEU A 172 10.28 10.35 -1.43
C LEU A 172 11.35 10.77 -2.43
N THR A 173 12.61 10.45 -2.15
CA THR A 173 13.73 10.78 -3.02
C THR A 173 13.95 9.73 -4.10
N HIS A 174 14.69 10.09 -5.17
CA HIS A 174 15.10 9.13 -6.20
C HIS A 174 15.89 7.97 -5.62
N ASP A 175 16.88 8.24 -4.76
CA ASP A 175 17.68 7.20 -4.13
C ASP A 175 16.82 6.26 -3.28
N GLY A 176 15.88 6.81 -2.51
CA GLY A 176 14.96 6.01 -1.71
C GLY A 176 14.07 5.11 -2.54
N LEU A 177 13.53 5.61 -3.65
CA LEU A 177 12.72 4.81 -4.58
C LEU A 177 13.55 3.73 -5.28
N LEU A 178 14.77 4.04 -5.71
CA LEU A 178 15.67 3.09 -6.36
C LEU A 178 16.15 2.01 -5.40
N ASP A 179 16.47 2.37 -4.15
CA ASP A 179 16.84 1.42 -3.11
C ASP A 179 15.69 0.43 -2.85
N ASN A 180 14.47 0.93 -2.60
CA ASN A 180 13.30 0.08 -2.43
C ASN A 180 13.06 -0.82 -3.65
N ALA A 181 13.16 -0.29 -4.88
CA ALA A 181 12.91 -1.06 -6.09
C ALA A 181 13.91 -2.20 -6.27
N ARG A 182 15.20 -1.93 -6.08
CA ARG A 182 16.28 -2.92 -6.27
C ARG A 182 16.23 -4.01 -5.20
N THR A 183 16.10 -3.61 -3.94
CA THR A 183 16.07 -4.55 -2.83
C THR A 183 14.78 -5.39 -2.84
N ALA A 184 13.63 -4.80 -3.15
CA ALA A 184 12.40 -5.56 -3.31
C ALA A 184 12.48 -6.55 -4.47
N ALA A 185 13.07 -6.17 -5.61
CA ALA A 185 13.23 -7.06 -6.75
C ALA A 185 14.13 -8.27 -6.42
N ALA A 186 15.31 -8.02 -5.82
CA ALA A 186 16.30 -9.04 -5.57
C ALA A 186 16.01 -9.86 -4.31
N ASP A 187 15.85 -9.19 -3.17
CA ASP A 187 15.91 -9.83 -1.86
C ASP A 187 14.53 -10.30 -1.36
N MET A 188 13.45 -9.65 -1.83
CA MET A 188 12.09 -9.96 -1.36
C MET A 188 11.31 -10.81 -2.36
N LEU A 189 11.31 -10.44 -3.64
CA LEU A 189 10.49 -11.06 -4.67
C LEU A 189 11.26 -12.04 -5.55
N GLY A 190 12.61 -11.97 -5.58
CA GLY A 190 13.46 -12.78 -6.42
C GLY A 190 13.07 -12.67 -7.89
N LEU A 191 12.82 -11.44 -8.37
CA LEU A 191 12.38 -11.18 -9.74
C LEU A 191 13.54 -11.35 -10.73
N ASP A 192 13.22 -11.94 -11.86
CA ASP A 192 14.12 -11.99 -13.01
C ASP A 192 13.42 -11.48 -14.30
N PRO A 193 14.18 -11.18 -15.37
CA PRO A 193 13.59 -10.64 -16.60
C PRO A 193 12.51 -11.52 -17.24
N THR A 194 12.46 -12.83 -16.99
CA THR A 194 11.46 -13.72 -17.59
C THR A 194 10.11 -13.70 -16.90
N ASP A 195 10.03 -13.06 -15.73
CA ASP A 195 8.79 -12.99 -14.96
C ASP A 195 7.68 -12.21 -15.68
N GLN A 196 6.47 -12.74 -15.54
CA GLN A 196 5.22 -12.12 -15.92
C GLN A 196 4.51 -11.68 -14.62
N VAL A 197 4.43 -10.39 -14.39
CA VAL A 197 3.92 -9.84 -13.14
C VAL A 197 2.54 -9.22 -13.35
N MET A 198 1.60 -9.51 -12.46
CA MET A 198 0.30 -8.83 -12.45
C MET A 198 0.31 -7.67 -11.47
N ALA A 199 0.08 -6.45 -11.96
CA ALA A 199 -0.06 -5.24 -11.15
C ALA A 199 -1.53 -4.83 -11.06
N VAL A 200 -2.15 -5.12 -9.92
CA VAL A 200 -3.57 -4.81 -9.64
C VAL A 200 -3.73 -3.81 -8.50
N MET A 201 -2.69 -3.62 -7.68
CA MET A 201 -2.73 -2.65 -6.60
C MET A 201 -2.76 -1.21 -7.12
N PRO A 202 -3.46 -0.29 -6.43
CA PRO A 202 -3.56 1.10 -6.87
C PRO A 202 -2.19 1.77 -6.98
N LEU A 203 -1.91 2.40 -8.14
CA LEU A 203 -0.64 3.07 -8.42
C LEU A 203 -0.48 4.43 -7.69
N PHE A 204 -1.54 4.99 -7.11
CA PHE A 204 -1.44 6.15 -6.25
C PHE A 204 -0.91 5.82 -4.85
N HIS A 205 -0.78 4.53 -4.52
CA HIS A 205 -0.31 4.04 -3.23
C HIS A 205 1.02 3.31 -3.38
N VAL A 206 1.89 3.44 -2.38
CA VAL A 206 3.20 2.78 -2.35
C VAL A 206 3.14 1.27 -2.53
N GLY A 207 2.05 0.62 -2.09
CA GLY A 207 1.82 -0.81 -2.33
C GLY A 207 1.85 -1.19 -3.81
N GLY A 208 1.24 -0.39 -4.70
CA GLY A 208 1.31 -0.62 -6.14
C GLY A 208 2.68 -0.29 -6.73
N MET A 209 3.32 0.78 -6.23
CA MET A 209 4.61 1.24 -6.75
C MET A 209 5.77 0.36 -6.30
N TRP A 210 5.86 0.02 -5.00
CA TRP A 210 7.08 -0.55 -4.39
C TRP A 210 7.18 -2.05 -4.46
N TYR A 211 6.06 -2.75 -4.62
CA TYR A 211 6.12 -4.22 -4.60
C TYR A 211 6.09 -4.84 -5.99
N HIS A 212 5.52 -4.16 -6.99
CA HIS A 212 5.52 -4.69 -8.35
C HIS A 212 5.98 -3.70 -9.40
N LEU A 213 5.48 -2.46 -9.44
CA LEU A 213 5.81 -1.57 -10.55
C LEU A 213 7.32 -1.26 -10.65
N PHE A 214 7.90 -0.63 -9.63
CA PHE A 214 9.31 -0.23 -9.66
C PHE A 214 10.28 -1.42 -9.55
N PRO A 215 10.02 -2.46 -8.73
CA PRO A 215 10.81 -3.68 -8.76
C PRO A 215 10.84 -4.36 -10.13
N CYS A 216 9.72 -4.41 -10.86
CA CYS A 216 9.70 -4.95 -12.22
C CYS A 216 10.57 -4.15 -13.19
N PHE A 217 10.58 -2.82 -13.10
CA PHE A 217 11.53 -2.00 -13.85
C PHE A 217 12.97 -2.28 -13.43
N ALA A 218 13.23 -2.51 -12.15
CA ALA A 218 14.56 -2.84 -11.67
C ALA A 218 15.02 -4.21 -12.20
N ALA A 219 14.15 -5.19 -12.31
CA ALA A 219 14.44 -6.52 -12.84
C ALA A 219 14.29 -6.64 -14.36
N GLY A 220 13.47 -5.79 -15.00
CA GLY A 220 13.16 -5.87 -16.44
C GLY A 220 12.06 -6.86 -16.78
N CYS A 221 11.10 -7.08 -15.86
CA CYS A 221 9.96 -7.98 -16.04
C CYS A 221 8.89 -7.37 -16.96
N SER A 222 8.00 -8.22 -17.49
CA SER A 222 6.78 -7.81 -18.16
C SER A 222 5.64 -7.66 -17.15
N ILE A 223 4.78 -6.66 -17.32
CA ILE A 223 3.69 -6.32 -16.40
C ILE A 223 2.35 -6.40 -17.11
N LEU A 224 1.44 -7.25 -16.60
CA LEU A 224 0.02 -7.13 -16.89
C LEU A 224 -0.60 -6.12 -15.92
N LEU A 225 -1.04 -4.97 -16.44
CA LEU A 225 -1.60 -3.91 -15.62
C LEU A 225 -3.13 -3.95 -15.66
N LEU A 226 -3.74 -4.10 -14.49
CA LEU A 226 -5.18 -4.06 -14.28
C LEU A 226 -5.60 -2.69 -13.74
N SER A 227 -6.71 -2.18 -14.25
CA SER A 227 -7.27 -0.90 -13.79
C SER A 227 -7.87 -1.00 -12.38
N ASP A 228 -8.45 -2.17 -12.05
CA ASP A 228 -9.09 -2.44 -10.76
C ASP A 228 -9.05 -3.95 -10.45
N PHE A 229 -9.40 -4.33 -9.21
CA PHE A 229 -9.45 -5.72 -8.78
C PHE A 229 -10.85 -6.30 -9.01
N ASP A 230 -10.89 -7.43 -9.71
CA ASP A 230 -12.03 -8.35 -9.80
C ASP A 230 -11.51 -9.77 -9.66
N ALA A 231 -12.06 -10.56 -8.74
CA ALA A 231 -11.54 -11.88 -8.40
C ALA A 231 -11.60 -12.86 -9.60
N GLY A 232 -12.70 -12.84 -10.38
CA GLY A 232 -12.83 -13.69 -11.56
C GLY A 232 -11.88 -13.31 -12.68
N VAL A 233 -11.69 -12.00 -12.91
CA VAL A 233 -10.70 -11.49 -13.88
C VAL A 233 -9.30 -11.90 -13.44
N VAL A 234 -8.94 -11.69 -12.16
CA VAL A 234 -7.61 -12.05 -11.64
C VAL A 234 -7.35 -13.56 -11.80
N LEU A 235 -8.29 -14.43 -11.41
CA LEU A 235 -8.14 -15.89 -11.57
C LEU A 235 -7.89 -16.28 -13.02
N ARG A 236 -8.71 -15.76 -13.95
CA ARG A 236 -8.58 -16.04 -15.38
C ARG A 236 -7.21 -15.58 -15.93
N GLU A 237 -6.81 -14.36 -15.61
CA GLU A 237 -5.54 -13.82 -16.13
C GLU A 237 -4.32 -14.50 -15.48
N LEU A 238 -4.39 -14.94 -14.21
CA LEU A 238 -3.33 -15.75 -13.58
C LEU A 238 -3.09 -17.03 -14.38
N GLN A 239 -4.17 -17.71 -14.81
CA GLN A 239 -4.11 -18.93 -15.61
C GLN A 239 -3.69 -18.64 -17.05
N ASP A 240 -4.45 -17.80 -17.79
CA ASP A 240 -4.35 -17.65 -19.24
C ASP A 240 -3.04 -16.98 -19.67
N ARG A 241 -2.57 -16.01 -18.88
CA ARG A 241 -1.30 -15.31 -19.11
C ARG A 241 -0.11 -15.96 -18.40
N ARG A 242 -0.34 -17.07 -17.68
CA ARG A 242 0.70 -17.77 -16.90
C ARG A 242 1.49 -16.80 -16.03
N ILE A 243 0.80 -15.97 -15.29
CA ILE A 243 1.40 -14.97 -14.39
C ILE A 243 2.26 -15.67 -13.34
N THR A 244 3.48 -15.19 -13.15
CA THR A 244 4.44 -15.78 -12.21
C THR A 244 4.46 -15.10 -10.85
N ASN A 245 4.11 -13.80 -10.80
CA ASN A 245 4.17 -13.00 -9.59
C ASN A 245 2.91 -12.12 -9.45
N VAL A 246 2.34 -12.10 -8.25
CA VAL A 246 1.19 -11.25 -7.94
C VAL A 246 1.27 -10.71 -6.51
N HIS A 247 0.89 -9.44 -6.33
CA HIS A 247 0.70 -8.80 -5.02
C HIS A 247 -0.79 -8.60 -4.75
N LEU A 248 -1.25 -9.16 -3.64
CA LEU A 248 -2.63 -9.04 -3.18
C LEU A 248 -2.66 -8.69 -1.70
N VAL A 249 -3.63 -7.90 -1.29
CA VAL A 249 -3.91 -7.70 0.13
C VAL A 249 -4.79 -8.84 0.68
N PRO A 250 -4.82 -9.09 1.99
CA PRO A 250 -5.58 -10.20 2.55
C PRO A 250 -7.04 -10.28 2.11
N THR A 251 -7.73 -9.15 1.97
CA THR A 251 -9.13 -9.11 1.50
C THR A 251 -9.28 -9.53 0.04
N MET A 252 -8.30 -9.23 -0.82
CA MET A 252 -8.28 -9.69 -2.21
C MET A 252 -8.01 -11.20 -2.27
N ILE A 253 -7.10 -11.71 -1.43
CA ILE A 253 -6.83 -13.15 -1.33
C ILE A 253 -8.09 -13.90 -0.88
N ALA A 254 -8.81 -13.38 0.12
CA ALA A 254 -10.07 -13.97 0.57
C ALA A 254 -11.10 -14.01 -0.57
N ALA A 255 -11.32 -12.88 -1.26
CA ALA A 255 -12.25 -12.80 -2.38
C ALA A 255 -11.87 -13.75 -3.54
N LEU A 256 -10.57 -13.91 -3.80
CA LEU A 256 -10.08 -14.83 -4.82
C LEU A 256 -10.32 -16.29 -4.43
N LEU A 257 -10.06 -16.68 -3.17
CA LEU A 257 -10.27 -18.04 -2.68
C LEU A 257 -11.75 -18.41 -2.54
N ASP A 258 -12.61 -17.44 -2.30
CA ASP A 258 -14.06 -17.64 -2.17
C ASP A 258 -14.79 -17.57 -3.53
N HIS A 259 -14.09 -17.23 -4.64
CA HIS A 259 -14.68 -17.20 -5.97
C HIS A 259 -14.99 -18.62 -6.47
N PRO A 260 -16.16 -18.87 -7.12
CA PRO A 260 -16.54 -20.21 -7.61
C PRO A 260 -15.49 -20.88 -8.50
N ASP A 261 -14.81 -20.12 -9.36
CA ASP A 261 -13.80 -20.62 -10.27
C ASP A 261 -12.46 -20.93 -9.59
N ALA A 262 -12.27 -20.51 -8.34
CA ALA A 262 -11.01 -20.71 -7.64
C ALA A 262 -10.60 -22.18 -7.56
N ALA A 263 -11.55 -23.10 -7.37
CA ALA A 263 -11.28 -24.53 -7.23
C ALA A 263 -10.72 -25.16 -8.52
N HIS A 264 -11.06 -24.60 -9.69
CA HIS A 264 -10.75 -25.18 -11.00
C HIS A 264 -9.65 -24.45 -11.77
N ALA A 265 -9.30 -23.21 -11.38
CA ALA A 265 -8.28 -22.43 -12.06
C ALA A 265 -6.89 -23.11 -11.97
N ASP A 266 -6.15 -23.16 -13.08
CA ASP A 266 -4.74 -23.57 -13.07
C ASP A 266 -3.85 -22.41 -12.59
N LEU A 267 -3.38 -22.49 -11.36
CA LEU A 267 -2.52 -21.50 -10.72
C LEU A 267 -1.06 -21.96 -10.63
N GLY A 268 -0.70 -23.05 -11.32
CA GLY A 268 0.62 -23.66 -11.26
C GLY A 268 1.76 -22.79 -11.77
N ALA A 269 1.47 -21.77 -12.58
CA ALA A 269 2.47 -20.81 -13.05
C ALA A 269 2.87 -19.76 -11.99
N VAL A 270 2.01 -19.52 -10.97
CA VAL A 270 2.28 -18.54 -9.91
C VAL A 270 3.38 -19.04 -9.00
N ARG A 271 4.57 -18.48 -9.13
CA ARG A 271 5.72 -18.85 -8.31
C ARG A 271 5.89 -18.01 -7.06
N MET A 272 5.29 -16.79 -7.04
CA MET A 272 5.36 -15.87 -5.91
C MET A 272 4.03 -15.14 -5.70
N LEU A 273 3.44 -15.29 -4.53
CA LEU A 273 2.35 -14.46 -4.04
C LEU A 273 2.87 -13.61 -2.89
N PHE A 274 2.94 -12.32 -3.13
CA PHE A 274 3.32 -11.34 -2.12
C PHE A 274 2.07 -10.73 -1.47
N TYR A 275 2.10 -10.57 -0.15
CA TYR A 275 1.00 -9.91 0.56
C TYR A 275 1.52 -8.89 1.59
N ALA A 276 0.78 -7.80 1.78
CA ALA A 276 1.17 -6.71 2.67
C ALA A 276 -0.04 -5.83 3.03
N ALA A 277 0.22 -4.66 3.59
CA ALA A 277 -0.70 -3.56 3.90
C ALA A 277 -1.59 -3.77 5.13
N SER A 278 -1.94 -4.99 5.50
CA SER A 278 -2.69 -5.32 6.71
C SER A 278 -2.29 -6.69 7.26
N SER A 279 -2.66 -6.97 8.50
CA SER A 279 -2.44 -8.28 9.12
C SER A 279 -3.13 -9.38 8.32
N MET A 280 -2.44 -10.49 8.11
CA MET A 280 -2.94 -11.68 7.42
C MET A 280 -3.48 -12.67 8.47
N PRO A 281 -4.79 -12.98 8.45
CA PRO A 281 -5.34 -14.02 9.32
C PRO A 281 -4.68 -15.37 9.04
N PRO A 282 -4.18 -16.10 10.07
CA PRO A 282 -3.47 -17.37 9.85
C PRO A 282 -4.28 -18.42 9.08
N GLN A 283 -5.59 -18.51 9.32
CA GLN A 283 -6.46 -19.43 8.60
C GLN A 283 -6.58 -19.09 7.11
N LEU A 284 -6.68 -17.79 6.77
CA LEU A 284 -6.70 -17.34 5.39
C LEU A 284 -5.38 -17.67 4.68
N LEU A 285 -4.26 -17.45 5.37
CA LEU A 285 -2.94 -17.79 4.82
C LEU A 285 -2.80 -19.28 4.56
N ARG A 286 -3.24 -20.15 5.48
CA ARG A 286 -3.22 -21.62 5.27
C ARG A 286 -4.05 -22.01 4.05
N ARG A 287 -5.29 -21.50 3.92
CA ARG A 287 -6.15 -21.74 2.74
C ARG A 287 -5.45 -21.30 1.45
N ALA A 288 -4.77 -20.14 1.48
CA ALA A 288 -4.00 -19.66 0.33
C ALA A 288 -2.83 -20.61 0.00
N MET A 289 -2.06 -21.04 1.01
CA MET A 289 -0.94 -21.98 0.84
C MET A 289 -1.38 -23.36 0.34
N GLU A 290 -2.58 -23.81 0.69
CA GLU A 290 -3.17 -25.06 0.17
C GLU A 290 -3.60 -24.89 -1.31
N ARG A 291 -4.18 -23.73 -1.64
CA ARG A 291 -4.66 -23.46 -3.01
C ARG A 291 -3.51 -23.19 -3.99
N PHE A 292 -2.38 -22.70 -3.50
CA PHE A 292 -1.17 -22.42 -4.28
C PHE A 292 0.01 -23.28 -3.80
N PRO A 293 -0.03 -24.62 -3.99
CA PRO A 293 0.91 -25.53 -3.33
C PRO A 293 2.36 -25.36 -3.76
N SER A 294 2.61 -24.92 -5.01
CA SER A 294 3.93 -24.69 -5.59
C SER A 294 4.42 -23.25 -5.45
N CYS A 295 3.57 -22.36 -4.93
CA CYS A 295 3.87 -20.93 -4.83
C CYS A 295 4.69 -20.62 -3.58
N GLY A 296 5.70 -19.77 -3.73
CA GLY A 296 6.33 -19.09 -2.61
C GLY A 296 5.43 -17.97 -2.09
N PHE A 297 5.34 -17.87 -0.78
CA PHE A 297 4.65 -16.75 -0.14
C PHE A 297 5.67 -15.80 0.46
N ALA A 298 5.45 -14.50 0.33
CA ALA A 298 6.25 -13.51 1.01
C ALA A 298 5.36 -12.39 1.56
N GLN A 299 5.70 -11.93 2.76
CA GLN A 299 5.06 -10.78 3.41
C GLN A 299 6.08 -9.66 3.56
N GLY A 300 5.66 -8.41 3.33
CA GLY A 300 6.45 -7.23 3.64
C GLY A 300 5.77 -6.33 4.65
N TYR A 301 6.57 -5.75 5.54
CA TYR A 301 6.14 -4.68 6.43
C TYR A 301 6.88 -3.40 6.08
N GLY A 302 6.16 -2.30 6.15
CA GLY A 302 6.64 -0.94 5.91
C GLY A 302 5.50 0.04 5.80
N ALA A 303 5.83 1.30 5.67
CA ALA A 303 4.88 2.40 5.51
C ALA A 303 5.39 3.36 4.44
N THR A 304 4.54 4.26 3.97
CA THR A 304 4.95 5.29 3.00
C THR A 304 6.16 6.09 3.49
N GLU A 305 6.22 6.33 4.78
CA GLU A 305 7.27 7.09 5.44
C GLU A 305 8.58 6.32 5.60
N THR A 306 8.53 4.98 5.68
CA THR A 306 9.69 4.15 6.05
C THR A 306 10.37 3.46 4.88
N GLY A 307 9.66 3.28 3.76
CA GLY A 307 10.03 2.28 2.78
C GLY A 307 9.66 0.87 3.23
N VAL A 308 10.09 -0.13 2.46
CA VAL A 308 9.95 -1.55 2.82
C VAL A 308 11.04 -1.90 3.83
N LEU A 309 10.68 -2.52 4.94
CA LEU A 309 11.56 -2.75 6.10
C LEU A 309 11.91 -4.21 6.32
N THR A 310 10.90 -5.07 6.37
CA THR A 310 11.09 -6.49 6.67
C THR A 310 10.47 -7.38 5.62
N VAL A 311 10.95 -8.60 5.55
CA VAL A 311 10.35 -9.67 4.77
C VAL A 311 10.24 -10.94 5.60
N LEU A 312 9.03 -11.55 5.58
CA LEU A 312 8.82 -12.94 5.93
C LEU A 312 8.80 -13.70 4.61
N GLY A 313 9.86 -14.44 4.33
CA GLY A 313 10.13 -15.01 3.02
C GLY A 313 9.46 -16.37 2.76
N PRO A 314 9.62 -16.93 1.55
CA PRO A 314 9.06 -18.24 1.21
C PRO A 314 9.58 -19.37 2.08
N GLU A 315 10.84 -19.32 2.54
CA GLU A 315 11.42 -20.30 3.45
C GLU A 315 10.73 -20.27 4.80
N ASP A 316 10.47 -19.07 5.35
CA ASP A 316 9.78 -18.91 6.63
C ASP A 316 8.36 -19.48 6.58
N HIS A 317 7.65 -19.25 5.47
CA HIS A 317 6.32 -19.81 5.23
C HIS A 317 6.36 -21.36 5.12
N ARG A 318 7.40 -21.93 4.48
CA ARG A 318 7.56 -23.38 4.41
C ARG A 318 7.84 -23.98 5.81
N ARG A 319 8.72 -23.35 6.58
CA ARG A 319 9.00 -23.75 7.97
C ARG A 319 7.76 -23.70 8.85
N ALA A 320 6.93 -22.70 8.67
CA ALA A 320 5.70 -22.51 9.44
C ALA A 320 4.58 -23.51 9.13
N ARG A 321 4.76 -24.39 8.13
CA ARG A 321 3.87 -25.56 7.94
C ARG A 321 4.02 -26.60 9.05
N ASP A 322 5.17 -26.63 9.69
CA ASP A 322 5.37 -27.38 10.93
C ASP A 322 4.76 -26.61 12.09
N SER A 323 3.92 -27.27 12.88
CA SER A 323 3.23 -26.69 14.04
C SER A 323 4.18 -26.06 15.07
N ALA A 324 5.39 -26.56 15.20
CA ALA A 324 6.42 -26.00 16.08
C ALA A 324 6.86 -24.59 15.65
N ASN A 325 6.72 -24.23 14.39
CA ASN A 325 7.14 -22.96 13.80
C ASN A 325 5.96 -22.07 13.36
N GLU A 326 4.74 -22.45 13.65
CA GLU A 326 3.54 -21.74 13.20
C GLU A 326 3.52 -20.27 13.66
N SER A 327 4.11 -19.98 14.82
CA SER A 327 4.23 -18.61 15.34
C SER A 327 4.94 -17.63 14.40
N LEU A 328 5.77 -18.11 13.46
CA LEU A 328 6.41 -17.28 12.46
C LEU A 328 5.40 -16.55 11.57
N LEU A 329 4.23 -17.15 11.29
CA LEU A 329 3.18 -16.54 10.48
C LEU A 329 2.55 -15.29 11.12
N ALA A 330 2.74 -15.10 12.42
CA ALA A 330 2.32 -13.89 13.13
C ALA A 330 3.38 -12.78 13.10
N SER A 331 4.61 -13.08 12.64
CA SER A 331 5.67 -12.07 12.48
C SER A 331 5.50 -11.29 11.19
N CYS A 332 6.08 -10.09 11.13
CA CYS A 332 6.26 -9.37 9.86
C CYS A 332 7.62 -9.65 9.21
N GLY A 333 8.34 -10.69 9.67
CA GLY A 333 9.62 -11.10 9.14
C GLY A 333 10.82 -10.40 9.79
N ARG A 334 11.95 -10.46 9.11
CA ARG A 334 13.24 -9.87 9.54
C ARG A 334 13.61 -8.69 8.64
N PRO A 335 14.36 -7.70 9.17
CA PRO A 335 14.95 -6.65 8.36
C PRO A 335 15.78 -7.27 7.23
N PHE A 336 15.61 -6.76 6.02
CA PHE A 336 16.39 -7.23 4.86
C PHE A 336 17.25 -6.10 4.30
N SER A 337 18.37 -6.48 3.67
CA SER A 337 19.30 -5.52 3.07
C SER A 337 19.54 -4.32 4.01
N GLN A 338 20.47 -3.70 4.24
CA GLN A 338 20.83 -2.51 5.03
C GLN A 338 19.70 -1.76 5.79
N ARG A 339 18.64 -2.45 6.24
CA ARG A 339 17.58 -1.89 7.09
C ARG A 339 17.96 -2.10 8.55
N GLU A 340 18.02 -1.02 9.30
CA GLU A 340 18.21 -1.08 10.75
C GLU A 340 16.87 -0.86 11.43
N MET A 341 16.56 -1.70 12.40
CA MET A 341 15.35 -1.60 13.20
C MET A 341 15.66 -1.81 14.66
N ARG A 342 14.97 -1.10 15.53
CA ARG A 342 15.05 -1.27 16.98
C ARG A 342 13.69 -1.07 17.63
N VAL A 343 13.49 -1.69 18.80
CA VAL A 343 12.34 -1.49 19.67
C VAL A 343 12.78 -0.60 20.82
N VAL A 344 12.05 0.48 21.10
CA VAL A 344 12.45 1.48 22.09
C VAL A 344 11.31 1.80 23.07
N ASP A 345 11.69 2.31 24.24
CA ASP A 345 10.78 2.91 25.21
C ASP A 345 10.32 4.30 24.80
N ASP A 346 9.57 4.98 25.67
CA ASP A 346 9.05 6.32 25.40
C ASP A 346 10.14 7.38 25.32
N GLU A 347 11.28 7.16 25.98
CA GLU A 347 12.47 8.02 25.95
C GLU A 347 13.39 7.72 24.74
N GLY A 348 13.05 6.73 23.92
CA GLY A 348 13.83 6.34 22.74
C GLY A 348 15.02 5.42 23.03
N ARG A 349 15.11 4.83 24.24
CA ARG A 349 16.16 3.90 24.62
C ARG A 349 15.83 2.49 24.13
N PRO A 350 16.80 1.76 23.54
CA PRO A 350 16.55 0.38 23.10
C PRO A 350 16.07 -0.53 24.24
N LEU A 351 15.05 -1.30 23.96
CA LEU A 351 14.51 -2.30 24.86
C LEU A 351 15.15 -3.69 24.64
N PRO A 352 15.16 -4.56 25.66
CA PRO A 352 15.65 -5.92 25.51
C PRO A 352 14.76 -6.75 24.59
N ILE A 353 15.30 -7.88 24.11
CA ILE A 353 14.58 -8.84 23.26
C ILE A 353 13.31 -9.30 23.99
N GLY A 354 12.21 -9.43 23.25
CA GLY A 354 10.90 -9.82 23.76
C GLY A 354 10.06 -8.69 24.35
N ALA A 355 10.68 -7.56 24.76
CA ALA A 355 9.94 -6.42 25.28
C ALA A 355 9.18 -5.69 24.16
N VAL A 356 7.98 -5.22 24.51
CA VAL A 356 7.11 -4.44 23.61
C VAL A 356 7.44 -2.96 23.76
N GLY A 357 7.66 -2.28 22.65
CA GLY A 357 7.89 -0.83 22.57
C GLY A 357 7.66 -0.31 21.18
N GLU A 358 7.95 0.98 20.95
CA GLU A 358 7.82 1.58 19.63
C GLU A 358 8.93 1.13 18.69
N ILE A 359 8.56 0.78 17.46
CA ILE A 359 9.52 0.42 16.42
C ILE A 359 10.11 1.71 15.81
N GLN A 360 11.42 1.81 15.82
CA GLN A 360 12.16 2.82 15.10
C GLN A 360 13.00 2.19 13.99
N VAL A 361 13.15 2.92 12.88
CA VAL A 361 13.82 2.39 11.69
C VAL A 361 14.79 3.40 11.10
N ARG A 362 15.86 2.87 10.49
CA ARG A 362 16.81 3.60 9.66
C ARG A 362 16.95 2.87 8.34
N SER A 363 16.64 3.54 7.23
CA SER A 363 16.59 2.96 5.90
C SER A 363 16.90 4.02 4.86
N ALA A 364 17.61 3.66 3.80
CA ALA A 364 17.78 4.53 2.63
C ALA A 364 16.45 4.80 1.92
N GLY A 365 15.51 3.83 1.97
CA GLY A 365 14.18 3.93 1.37
C GLY A 365 13.18 4.80 2.11
N ARG A 366 13.54 5.38 3.28
CA ARG A 366 12.63 6.23 4.06
C ARG A 366 12.35 7.57 3.37
N MET A 367 11.25 8.21 3.72
CA MET A 367 10.96 9.58 3.29
C MET A 367 12.07 10.56 3.73
N ARG A 368 12.24 11.63 2.98
CA ARG A 368 13.05 12.79 3.39
C ARG A 368 12.39 13.55 4.54
N GLY A 369 11.07 13.61 4.56
CA GLY A 369 10.21 14.28 5.53
C GLY A 369 8.82 14.47 4.96
N TYR A 370 7.94 15.10 5.74
CA TYR A 370 6.63 15.53 5.24
C TYR A 370 6.75 16.83 4.46
N TRP A 371 6.10 16.86 3.29
CA TRP A 371 6.08 18.03 2.41
C TRP A 371 5.50 19.23 3.12
N GLN A 372 6.27 20.34 3.17
CA GLN A 372 5.89 21.60 3.81
C GLN A 372 5.43 21.48 5.28
N ASP A 373 5.83 20.43 5.98
CA ASP A 373 5.49 20.22 7.39
C ASP A 373 6.73 19.78 8.19
N ALA A 374 7.61 20.74 8.46
CA ALA A 374 8.83 20.52 9.25
C ALA A 374 8.48 20.03 10.66
N GLN A 375 7.44 20.60 11.29
CA GLN A 375 7.02 20.20 12.64
C GLN A 375 6.56 18.75 12.73
N ALA A 376 5.81 18.25 11.73
CA ALA A 376 5.45 16.84 11.69
C ALA A 376 6.66 15.95 11.38
N THR A 377 7.58 16.43 10.56
CA THR A 377 8.85 15.73 10.26
C THR A 377 9.69 15.58 11.52
N ASP A 378 9.91 16.66 12.26
CA ASP A 378 10.70 16.66 13.49
C ASP A 378 10.11 15.80 14.60
N ARG A 379 8.79 15.56 14.58
CA ARG A 379 8.16 14.65 15.55
C ARG A 379 8.47 13.16 15.29
N VAL A 380 8.79 12.80 14.07
CA VAL A 380 8.98 11.39 13.69
C VAL A 380 10.40 11.04 13.25
N LEU A 381 11.21 12.01 12.86
CA LEU A 381 12.55 11.78 12.32
C LEU A 381 13.61 12.48 13.18
N HIS A 382 14.41 11.68 13.92
CA HIS A 382 15.49 12.16 14.80
C HIS A 382 16.77 11.37 14.54
N ASP A 383 17.89 12.03 14.34
CA ASP A 383 19.23 11.43 14.16
C ASP A 383 19.25 10.29 13.13
N GLY A 384 18.46 10.43 12.06
CA GLY A 384 18.32 9.43 11.01
C GLY A 384 17.37 8.26 11.35
N TRP A 385 16.86 8.18 12.58
CA TRP A 385 15.84 7.22 13.00
C TRP A 385 14.44 7.78 12.80
N LEU A 386 13.60 7.00 12.14
CA LEU A 386 12.19 7.34 11.94
C LEU A 386 11.33 6.50 12.89
N ARG A 387 10.48 7.16 13.66
CA ARG A 387 9.45 6.56 14.51
C ARG A 387 8.30 6.11 13.65
N THR A 388 7.97 4.81 13.69
CA THR A 388 6.91 4.24 12.84
C THR A 388 5.50 4.53 13.38
N GLY A 389 5.40 4.75 14.69
CA GLY A 389 4.13 4.78 15.41
C GLY A 389 3.52 3.38 15.61
N ASP A 390 4.20 2.33 15.18
CA ASP A 390 3.81 0.94 15.44
C ASP A 390 4.51 0.43 16.69
N LEU A 391 3.78 -0.26 17.55
CA LEU A 391 4.29 -1.00 18.70
C LEU A 391 4.62 -2.43 18.27
N GLY A 392 5.74 -2.95 18.71
CA GLY A 392 6.16 -4.29 18.40
C GLY A 392 7.23 -4.83 19.33
N ARG A 393 7.62 -6.06 19.08
CA ARG A 393 8.71 -6.74 19.78
C ARG A 393 9.59 -7.46 18.77
N ARG A 394 10.82 -7.78 19.16
CA ARG A 394 11.75 -8.63 18.42
C ARG A 394 12.03 -9.90 19.22
N ASP A 395 12.10 -11.06 18.56
CA ASP A 395 12.56 -12.30 19.17
C ASP A 395 14.08 -12.51 19.03
N ASP A 396 14.57 -13.62 19.60
CA ASP A 396 15.98 -14.01 19.59
C ASP A 396 16.51 -14.31 18.18
N ASP A 397 15.64 -14.78 17.27
CA ASP A 397 15.97 -15.08 15.87
C ASP A 397 15.92 -13.83 14.96
N GLY A 398 15.55 -12.67 15.52
CA GLY A 398 15.53 -11.38 14.83
C GLY A 398 14.23 -11.10 14.07
N TYR A 399 13.17 -11.89 14.27
CA TYR A 399 11.85 -11.60 13.70
C TYR A 399 11.15 -10.51 14.50
N TYR A 400 10.47 -9.62 13.78
CA TYR A 400 9.65 -8.56 14.36
C TYR A 400 8.19 -8.96 14.34
N TYR A 401 7.49 -8.63 15.42
CA TYR A 401 6.06 -8.86 15.59
C TYR A 401 5.40 -7.52 15.84
N ILE A 402 4.51 -7.11 14.94
CA ILE A 402 3.70 -5.91 15.14
C ILE A 402 2.59 -6.25 16.13
N VAL A 403 2.60 -5.58 17.27
CA VAL A 403 1.58 -5.76 18.30
C VAL A 403 0.35 -4.93 17.95
N ASP A 404 0.54 -3.62 17.76
CA ASP A 404 -0.52 -2.72 17.28
C ASP A 404 0.06 -1.35 16.88
N ARG A 405 -0.83 -0.41 16.52
CA ARG A 405 -0.49 1.00 16.42
C ARG A 405 -0.60 1.68 17.77
N ARG A 406 0.37 2.52 18.11
CA ARG A 406 0.38 3.27 19.37
C ARG A 406 -0.93 4.06 19.58
N ASN A 407 -1.48 4.66 18.54
CA ASN A 407 -2.71 5.45 18.58
C ASN A 407 -4.00 4.61 18.58
N ASP A 408 -3.92 3.32 18.31
CA ASP A 408 -5.06 2.40 18.32
C ASP A 408 -5.12 1.55 19.60
N MET A 409 -4.06 1.55 20.41
CA MET A 409 -4.01 0.89 21.71
C MET A 409 -5.11 1.43 22.61
N ILE A 410 -5.85 0.54 23.25
CA ILE A 410 -6.98 0.85 24.13
C ILE A 410 -6.49 0.84 25.57
N VAL A 411 -6.70 1.92 26.31
CA VAL A 411 -6.36 2.00 27.72
C VAL A 411 -7.62 1.77 28.55
N THR A 412 -7.77 0.56 29.09
CA THR A 412 -8.96 0.16 29.84
C THR A 412 -8.61 -0.23 31.27
N GLY A 413 -9.09 0.56 32.25
CA GLY A 413 -8.85 0.29 33.66
C GLY A 413 -7.37 0.29 34.08
N GLY A 414 -6.52 1.04 33.36
CA GLY A 414 -5.07 1.09 33.59
C GLY A 414 -4.27 0.01 32.86
N GLU A 415 -4.95 -0.88 32.13
CA GLU A 415 -4.32 -1.94 31.33
C GLU A 415 -4.33 -1.59 29.84
N ASN A 416 -3.27 -1.96 29.14
CA ASN A 416 -3.16 -1.78 27.70
C ASN A 416 -3.77 -2.99 26.97
N VAL A 417 -4.75 -2.74 26.11
CA VAL A 417 -5.33 -3.75 25.23
C VAL A 417 -4.97 -3.41 23.80
N TYR A 418 -4.42 -4.38 23.11
CA TYR A 418 -4.03 -4.27 21.72
C TYR A 418 -5.13 -4.84 20.83
N PRO A 419 -5.81 -4.01 20.00
CA PRO A 419 -6.86 -4.45 19.09
C PRO A 419 -6.52 -5.70 18.28
N ASN A 420 -5.30 -5.79 17.73
CA ASN A 420 -4.90 -6.93 16.92
C ASN A 420 -4.93 -8.27 17.67
N GLU A 421 -4.62 -8.28 18.97
CA GLU A 421 -4.69 -9.50 19.79
C GLU A 421 -6.14 -9.99 19.96
N VAL A 422 -7.05 -9.06 20.17
CA VAL A 422 -8.48 -9.36 20.29
C VAL A 422 -9.09 -9.75 18.95
N GLU A 423 -8.71 -9.07 17.88
CA GLU A 423 -9.10 -9.39 16.51
C GLU A 423 -8.64 -10.80 16.11
N ALA A 424 -7.42 -11.20 16.45
CA ALA A 424 -6.91 -12.55 16.20
C ALA A 424 -7.76 -13.64 16.89
N ALA A 425 -8.20 -13.38 18.13
CA ALA A 425 -9.10 -14.30 18.85
C ALA A 425 -10.50 -14.36 18.22
N LEU A 426 -11.01 -13.24 17.70
CA LEU A 426 -12.27 -13.17 16.96
C LEU A 426 -12.20 -13.92 15.64
N PHE A 427 -11.13 -13.74 14.85
CA PHE A 427 -10.93 -14.47 13.58
C PHE A 427 -10.79 -15.99 13.74
N ALA A 428 -10.39 -16.46 14.95
CA ALA A 428 -10.37 -17.88 15.25
C ALA A 428 -11.77 -18.49 15.50
N ASP A 429 -12.83 -17.66 15.53
CA ASP A 429 -14.21 -18.13 15.62
C ASP A 429 -14.75 -18.44 14.21
N PRO A 430 -15.37 -19.62 13.98
CA PRO A 430 -15.80 -20.03 12.65
C PRO A 430 -16.90 -19.15 12.06
N ASP A 431 -17.68 -18.46 12.89
CA ASP A 431 -18.79 -17.62 12.46
C ASP A 431 -18.31 -16.23 11.98
N VAL A 432 -17.08 -15.82 12.34
CA VAL A 432 -16.55 -14.49 12.06
C VAL A 432 -15.88 -14.43 10.69
N GLN A 433 -16.34 -13.52 9.82
CA GLN A 433 -15.73 -13.21 8.54
C GLN A 433 -14.74 -12.07 8.66
N GLU A 434 -15.17 -10.95 9.27
CA GLU A 434 -14.34 -9.78 9.52
C GLU A 434 -14.58 -9.27 10.94
N ALA A 435 -13.53 -8.72 11.55
CA ALA A 435 -13.62 -8.09 12.85
C ALA A 435 -12.70 -6.87 12.92
N SER A 436 -13.14 -5.85 13.67
CA SER A 436 -12.30 -4.74 14.06
C SER A 436 -12.59 -4.33 15.49
N VAL A 437 -11.52 -4.18 16.27
CA VAL A 437 -11.58 -3.85 17.69
C VAL A 437 -11.12 -2.41 17.90
N PHE A 438 -11.80 -1.69 18.78
CA PHE A 438 -11.54 -0.27 19.06
C PHE A 438 -12.00 0.11 20.46
N GLY A 439 -11.40 1.18 21.01
CA GLY A 439 -11.81 1.75 22.29
C GLY A 439 -13.00 2.70 22.12
N LEU A 440 -13.96 2.60 22.99
CA LEU A 440 -15.03 3.60 23.14
C LEU A 440 -14.88 4.29 24.50
N PRO A 441 -15.11 5.61 24.60
CA PRO A 441 -15.07 6.30 25.90
C PRO A 441 -15.98 5.63 26.93
N ASP A 442 -15.46 5.45 28.14
CA ASP A 442 -16.20 4.85 29.24
C ASP A 442 -15.86 5.57 30.56
N PRO A 443 -16.87 6.03 31.31
CA PRO A 443 -16.65 6.81 32.53
C PRO A 443 -15.98 6.02 33.65
N HIS A 444 -16.04 4.68 33.63
CA HIS A 444 -15.43 3.81 34.65
C HIS A 444 -14.06 3.29 34.23
N TRP A 445 -13.90 2.92 32.95
CA TRP A 445 -12.70 2.27 32.43
C TRP A 445 -11.76 3.20 31.69
N VAL A 446 -12.10 4.49 31.49
CA VAL A 446 -11.49 5.44 30.56
C VAL A 446 -11.90 5.10 29.12
N GLU A 447 -11.56 3.88 28.68
CA GLU A 447 -12.04 3.28 27.45
C GLU A 447 -12.57 1.87 27.72
N LYS A 448 -13.67 1.50 27.10
CA LYS A 448 -14.12 0.10 27.02
C LYS A 448 -13.72 -0.51 25.68
N VAL A 449 -13.29 -1.76 25.71
CA VAL A 449 -13.02 -2.53 24.49
C VAL A 449 -14.34 -2.81 23.78
N ALA A 450 -14.44 -2.47 22.50
CA ALA A 450 -15.58 -2.73 21.63
C ALA A 450 -15.12 -3.44 20.36
N ALA A 451 -15.99 -4.24 19.75
CA ALA A 451 -15.73 -4.92 18.47
C ALA A 451 -16.89 -4.73 17.49
N ALA A 452 -16.59 -4.42 16.23
CA ALA A 452 -17.51 -4.51 15.12
C ALA A 452 -17.18 -5.78 14.31
N ILE A 453 -18.20 -6.58 13.98
CA ILE A 453 -18.03 -7.92 13.41
C ILE A 453 -18.95 -8.09 12.21
N VAL A 454 -18.39 -8.64 11.12
CA VAL A 454 -19.14 -9.16 9.98
C VAL A 454 -19.16 -10.68 10.09
N LEU A 455 -20.34 -11.27 10.09
CA LEU A 455 -20.52 -12.72 10.12
C LEU A 455 -20.37 -13.34 8.73
N ARG A 456 -19.98 -14.61 8.69
CA ARG A 456 -19.99 -15.37 7.44
C ARG A 456 -21.41 -15.55 6.91
N PRO A 457 -21.60 -15.66 5.59
CA PRO A 457 -22.89 -15.95 5.01
C PRO A 457 -23.53 -17.21 5.63
N GLY A 458 -24.77 -17.06 6.13
CA GLY A 458 -25.51 -18.15 6.78
C GLY A 458 -25.14 -18.42 8.25
N ALA A 459 -24.16 -17.75 8.81
CA ALA A 459 -23.86 -17.86 10.23
C ALA A 459 -24.89 -17.06 11.05
N ALA A 460 -25.34 -17.66 12.15
CA ALA A 460 -26.20 -17.01 13.15
C ALA A 460 -25.44 -17.02 14.49
N CYS A 461 -24.80 -15.91 14.78
CA CYS A 461 -24.01 -15.79 16.01
C CYS A 461 -24.69 -14.83 16.99
N ASP A 462 -24.98 -15.34 18.19
CA ASP A 462 -25.36 -14.49 19.32
C ASP A 462 -24.12 -13.80 19.88
N PRO A 463 -24.07 -12.45 19.95
CA PRO A 463 -22.96 -11.72 20.52
C PRO A 463 -22.57 -12.18 21.95
N GLN A 464 -23.55 -12.59 22.78
CA GLN A 464 -23.28 -13.05 24.13
C GLN A 464 -22.57 -14.43 24.12
N ALA A 465 -22.99 -15.33 23.24
CA ALA A 465 -22.32 -16.63 23.07
C ALA A 465 -20.89 -16.44 22.55
N LEU A 466 -20.66 -15.51 21.62
CA LEU A 466 -19.32 -15.18 21.13
C LEU A 466 -18.44 -14.64 22.25
N LEU A 467 -18.94 -13.72 23.08
CA LEU A 467 -18.20 -13.20 24.24
C LEU A 467 -17.82 -14.31 25.22
N GLN A 468 -18.68 -15.30 25.45
CA GLN A 468 -18.35 -16.45 26.29
C GLN A 468 -17.19 -17.27 25.69
N ARG A 469 -17.20 -17.51 24.37
CA ARG A 469 -16.10 -18.21 23.70
C ARG A 469 -14.80 -17.43 23.79
N LEU A 470 -14.83 -16.10 23.63
CA LEU A 470 -13.64 -15.25 23.76
C LEU A 470 -13.03 -15.28 25.17
N ARG A 471 -13.84 -15.36 26.22
CA ARG A 471 -13.37 -15.44 27.62
C ARG A 471 -12.54 -16.69 27.91
N THR A 472 -12.62 -17.72 27.09
CA THR A 472 -11.76 -18.91 27.22
C THR A 472 -10.38 -18.72 26.57
N ARG A 473 -10.21 -17.65 25.76
CA ARG A 473 -9.00 -17.38 24.96
C ARG A 473 -8.28 -16.10 25.38
N LEU A 474 -8.99 -15.16 26.00
CA LEU A 474 -8.48 -13.84 26.36
C LEU A 474 -8.69 -13.56 27.85
N ALA A 475 -7.77 -12.79 28.42
CA ALA A 475 -7.95 -12.26 29.76
C ALA A 475 -9.24 -11.39 29.84
N PRO A 476 -9.95 -11.38 31.01
CA PRO A 476 -11.24 -10.70 31.12
C PRO A 476 -11.24 -9.21 30.71
N TYR A 477 -10.16 -8.48 30.98
CA TYR A 477 -10.03 -7.07 30.65
C TYR A 477 -9.85 -6.83 29.14
N LYS A 478 -9.31 -7.80 28.39
CA LYS A 478 -9.14 -7.75 26.94
C LYS A 478 -10.43 -8.07 26.18
N CYS A 479 -11.37 -8.77 26.80
CA CYS A 479 -12.61 -9.14 26.14
C CYS A 479 -13.46 -7.90 25.83
N PRO A 480 -14.02 -7.80 24.60
CA PRO A 480 -14.96 -6.73 24.28
C PRO A 480 -16.10 -6.66 25.29
N LYS A 481 -16.44 -5.44 25.71
CA LYS A 481 -17.63 -5.19 26.53
C LYS A 481 -18.87 -5.06 25.67
N THR A 482 -18.69 -4.71 24.40
CA THR A 482 -19.79 -4.55 23.43
C THR A 482 -19.35 -5.12 22.08
N ILE A 483 -20.22 -5.90 21.44
CA ILE A 483 -20.07 -6.39 20.07
C ILE A 483 -21.17 -5.79 19.22
N PHE A 484 -20.80 -5.17 18.11
CA PHE A 484 -21.68 -4.64 17.07
C PHE A 484 -21.63 -5.56 15.87
N LEU A 485 -22.78 -6.13 15.48
CA LEU A 485 -22.90 -6.85 14.22
C LEU A 485 -23.18 -5.84 13.09
N THR A 486 -22.47 -5.98 11.99
CA THR A 486 -22.61 -5.09 10.82
C THR A 486 -22.42 -5.88 9.53
N ASP A 487 -23.02 -5.40 8.44
CA ASP A 487 -22.90 -6.03 7.12
C ASP A 487 -21.54 -5.76 6.47
N ALA A 488 -20.86 -4.68 6.83
CA ALA A 488 -19.54 -4.34 6.32
C ALA A 488 -18.77 -3.43 7.29
N LEU A 489 -17.45 -3.58 7.31
CA LEU A 489 -16.55 -2.66 8.00
C LEU A 489 -16.14 -1.49 7.09
N PRO A 490 -16.04 -0.26 7.61
CA PRO A 490 -15.51 0.87 6.85
C PRO A 490 -14.03 0.65 6.54
N LYS A 491 -13.67 0.73 5.27
CA LYS A 491 -12.30 0.49 4.79
C LYS A 491 -11.79 1.69 4.00
N ASN A 492 -10.49 1.91 4.07
CA ASN A 492 -9.83 2.81 3.15
C ASN A 492 -9.68 2.18 1.75
N PRO A 493 -9.26 2.94 0.73
CA PRO A 493 -9.13 2.46 -0.65
C PRO A 493 -8.16 1.30 -0.87
N VAL A 494 -7.28 1.03 0.08
CA VAL A 494 -6.36 -0.12 0.05
C VAL A 494 -6.84 -1.30 0.92
N GLY A 495 -8.13 -1.28 1.33
CA GLY A 495 -8.75 -2.38 2.07
C GLY A 495 -8.50 -2.39 3.57
N LYS A 496 -7.79 -1.38 4.14
CA LYS A 496 -7.53 -1.28 5.57
C LYS A 496 -8.76 -0.72 6.31
N VAL A 497 -9.17 -1.38 7.40
CA VAL A 497 -10.29 -0.92 8.24
C VAL A 497 -9.98 0.43 8.89
N LEU A 498 -10.97 1.31 8.87
CA LEU A 498 -10.92 2.65 9.46
C LEU A 498 -11.49 2.64 10.88
N ARG A 499 -10.66 2.29 11.88
CA ARG A 499 -11.07 2.22 13.30
C ARG A 499 -11.65 3.53 13.81
N LYS A 500 -11.13 4.68 13.34
CA LYS A 500 -11.68 6.00 13.68
C LYS A 500 -13.14 6.14 13.25
N ALA A 501 -13.49 5.72 12.04
CA ALA A 501 -14.87 5.77 11.56
C ALA A 501 -15.80 4.83 12.36
N LEU A 502 -15.28 3.69 12.84
CA LEU A 502 -16.03 2.83 13.76
C LEU A 502 -16.25 3.48 15.12
N ARG A 503 -15.21 4.12 15.70
CA ARG A 503 -15.36 4.90 16.93
C ARG A 503 -16.44 5.96 16.79
N GLU A 504 -16.36 6.82 15.76
CA GLU A 504 -17.33 7.89 15.49
C GLU A 504 -18.74 7.35 15.28
N ARG A 505 -18.90 6.21 14.61
CA ARG A 505 -20.20 5.59 14.34
C ARG A 505 -20.86 5.06 15.62
N TYR A 506 -20.09 4.43 16.51
CA TYR A 506 -20.63 3.74 17.68
C TYR A 506 -20.45 4.51 19.00
N GLU A 507 -19.81 5.70 18.95
CA GLU A 507 -19.75 6.63 20.08
C GLU A 507 -21.14 7.25 20.30
N GLY A 508 -21.83 6.82 21.35
CA GLY A 508 -23.18 7.30 21.67
C GLY A 508 -24.32 6.34 21.32
N GLU A 509 -24.07 5.20 20.71
CA GLU A 509 -25.11 4.17 20.58
C GLU A 509 -25.46 3.60 21.97
N PRO A 510 -26.77 3.52 22.33
CA PRO A 510 -27.22 2.92 23.58
C PRO A 510 -26.82 1.44 23.64
N ARG A 511 -26.54 0.96 24.84
CA ARG A 511 -26.10 -0.38 25.22
C ARG A 511 -27.13 -1.45 24.89
#